data_5ef2de76863afac05bd97f371105bda4
#
_entry.id   5ef2de76863afac05bd97f371105bda4
#
_cell.length_a   1.000
_cell.length_b   1.000
_cell.length_c   1.000
_cell.angle_alpha   90.00
_cell.angle_beta   90.00
_cell.angle_gamma   90.00
#
_symmetry.space_group_name_H-M   'P 1'
#
loop_
_entity.id
_entity.type
_entity.pdbx_description
1 polymer ?
#
loop_
_entity_poly.entity_id
_entity_poly.type
_entity_poly.pdbx_seq_one_letter_code
_entity_poly.pdbx_strand_id
1 'polypeptide(L)'
;VAYREVSLILRRPSGREAYPGDIFYLHSRLLERAAKIINQPEVAREMNDLPESMRDKVKGGGSLTALPIIETQAGDVSAYIPTNVISITDGQIFLETDLFNQGNRPAINVGISVSRVGGNAQLKAMKKVAGTLKIDQAQFRELESFSKFGGEMDAVTAFTIDKGQKNTQLLIQPQYSPMPVEEQISILYCGTQGLLKEVPLDKVHEFE
;
A
#
# COMPACT_ATOMS: atom_id res chain seq x y z
N VAL A 1 -21.15 8.85 2.55
CA VAL A 1 -22.51 8.64 3.13
C VAL A 1 -23.26 9.98 3.15
N ALA A 2 -22.81 11.01 3.87
CA ALA A 2 -23.50 12.29 3.98
C ALA A 2 -23.86 12.91 2.62
N TYR A 3 -22.94 12.90 1.65
CA TYR A 3 -23.22 13.44 0.31
C TYR A 3 -24.33 12.68 -0.42
N ARG A 4 -24.39 11.35 -0.28
CA ARG A 4 -25.46 10.54 -0.83
C ARG A 4 -26.83 10.91 -0.21
N GLU A 5 -26.88 11.02 1.11
CA GLU A 5 -28.11 11.34 1.83
C GLU A 5 -28.63 12.74 1.49
N VAL A 6 -27.76 13.73 1.50
CA VAL A 6 -28.10 15.11 1.06
C VAL A 6 -28.62 15.11 -0.37
N SER A 7 -27.99 14.36 -1.28
CA SER A 7 -28.43 14.28 -2.67
C SER A 7 -29.81 13.63 -2.83
N LEU A 8 -30.12 12.61 -2.02
CA LEU A 8 -31.45 11.98 -1.99
C LEU A 8 -32.52 12.93 -1.44
N ILE A 9 -32.22 13.67 -0.39
CA ILE A 9 -33.13 14.70 0.18
C ILE A 9 -33.41 15.79 -0.85
N LEU A 10 -32.41 16.22 -1.60
CA LEU A 10 -32.53 17.21 -2.66
C LEU A 10 -33.14 16.64 -3.96
N ARG A 11 -33.55 15.38 -3.96
CA ARG A 11 -34.12 14.67 -5.11
C ARG A 11 -33.26 14.75 -6.37
N ARG A 12 -31.92 14.72 -6.21
CA ARG A 12 -31.02 14.62 -7.35
C ARG A 12 -31.12 13.22 -7.96
N PRO A 13 -30.95 13.10 -9.29
CA PRO A 13 -30.91 11.79 -9.94
C PRO A 13 -29.82 10.91 -9.31
N SER A 14 -30.21 9.74 -8.86
CA SER A 14 -29.28 8.77 -8.31
C SER A 14 -28.83 7.77 -9.37
N GLY A 15 -27.55 7.40 -9.31
CA GLY A 15 -26.96 6.36 -10.12
C GLY A 15 -26.80 5.05 -9.35
N ARG A 16 -25.71 4.32 -9.63
CA ARG A 16 -25.37 3.05 -8.99
C ARG A 16 -25.29 3.19 -7.47
N GLU A 17 -25.85 2.24 -6.74
CA GLU A 17 -25.89 2.20 -5.27
C GLU A 17 -26.50 3.47 -4.61
N ALA A 18 -27.43 4.10 -5.31
CA ALA A 18 -28.07 5.36 -4.91
C ALA A 18 -27.10 6.55 -4.69
N TYR A 19 -25.87 6.48 -5.20
CA TYR A 19 -24.98 7.63 -5.22
C TYR A 19 -25.36 8.62 -6.31
N PRO A 20 -25.16 9.94 -6.10
CA PRO A 20 -25.38 10.92 -7.15
C PRO A 20 -24.43 10.69 -8.33
N GLY A 21 -24.87 11.03 -9.54
CA GLY A 21 -24.11 10.76 -10.77
C GLY A 21 -22.75 11.45 -10.86
N ASP A 22 -22.53 12.51 -10.07
CA ASP A 22 -21.28 13.28 -10.01
C ASP A 22 -20.29 12.81 -8.92
N ILE A 23 -20.56 11.68 -8.23
CA ILE A 23 -19.69 11.21 -7.13
C ILE A 23 -18.26 10.89 -7.61
N PHE A 24 -18.11 10.33 -8.79
CA PHE A 24 -16.79 10.09 -9.37
C PHE A 24 -16.03 11.41 -9.57
N TYR A 25 -16.69 12.40 -10.13
CA TYR A 25 -16.11 13.72 -10.38
C TYR A 25 -15.75 14.44 -9.06
N LEU A 26 -16.57 14.28 -8.03
CA LEU A 26 -16.27 14.81 -6.69
C LEU A 26 -14.98 14.21 -6.13
N HIS A 27 -14.84 12.89 -6.18
CA HIS A 27 -13.64 12.20 -5.67
C HIS A 27 -12.41 12.51 -6.51
N SER A 28 -12.51 12.54 -7.83
CA SER A 28 -11.37 12.85 -8.69
C SER A 28 -10.85 14.26 -8.46
N ARG A 29 -11.72 15.26 -8.39
CA ARG A 29 -11.31 16.65 -8.08
C ARG A 29 -10.60 16.77 -6.74
N LEU A 30 -11.06 16.03 -5.73
CA LEU A 30 -10.43 16.02 -4.41
C LEU A 30 -9.05 15.37 -4.45
N LEU A 31 -8.94 14.20 -5.07
CA LEU A 31 -7.71 13.42 -5.09
C LEU A 31 -6.65 13.97 -6.05
N GLU A 32 -7.06 14.64 -7.12
CA GLU A 32 -6.15 15.34 -8.04
C GLU A 32 -5.42 16.53 -7.41
N ARG A 33 -5.81 16.95 -6.19
CA ARG A 33 -5.00 17.90 -5.41
C ARG A 33 -3.67 17.30 -4.94
N ALA A 34 -3.58 15.98 -4.84
CA ALA A 34 -2.32 15.30 -4.57
C ALA A 34 -1.45 15.36 -5.84
N ALA A 35 -0.32 16.05 -5.72
CA ALA A 35 0.58 16.29 -6.86
C ALA A 35 2.01 16.52 -6.38
N LYS A 36 2.95 16.33 -7.28
CA LYS A 36 4.33 16.76 -7.14
C LYS A 36 4.56 17.95 -8.06
N ILE A 37 4.99 19.07 -7.49
CA ILE A 37 5.26 20.29 -8.23
C ILE A 37 6.67 20.23 -8.83
N ILE A 38 6.83 20.75 -10.04
CA ILE A 38 8.13 20.87 -10.71
C ILE A 38 9.08 21.73 -9.90
N ASN A 39 10.37 21.34 -9.85
CA ASN A 39 11.39 22.03 -9.05
C ASN A 39 11.82 23.40 -9.63
N GLN A 40 11.44 23.70 -10.87
CA GLN A 40 11.78 24.96 -11.53
C GLN A 40 10.77 26.04 -11.17
N PRO A 41 11.14 27.07 -10.39
CA PRO A 41 10.18 28.09 -9.92
C PRO A 41 9.50 28.86 -11.06
N GLU A 42 10.23 29.11 -12.13
CA GLU A 42 9.75 29.83 -13.31
C GLU A 42 8.58 29.09 -13.95
N VAL A 43 8.75 27.80 -14.19
CA VAL A 43 7.69 26.95 -14.77
C VAL A 43 6.53 26.76 -13.78
N ALA A 44 6.82 26.60 -12.50
CA ALA A 44 5.78 26.44 -11.47
C ALA A 44 4.89 27.68 -11.32
N ARG A 45 5.40 28.87 -11.60
CA ARG A 45 4.65 30.14 -11.58
C ARG A 45 3.71 30.32 -12.78
N GLU A 46 3.94 29.57 -13.85
CA GLU A 46 3.11 29.61 -15.07
C GLU A 46 1.92 28.63 -15.05
N MET A 47 1.70 27.91 -13.93
CA MET A 47 0.56 27.00 -13.80
C MET A 47 -0.78 27.73 -14.02
N ASN A 48 -1.62 27.15 -14.88
CA ASN A 48 -2.88 27.77 -15.34
C ASN A 48 -3.85 28.13 -14.19
N ASP A 49 -3.92 27.30 -13.16
CA ASP A 49 -4.85 27.45 -12.04
C ASP A 49 -4.27 28.27 -10.87
N LEU A 50 -3.10 28.88 -11.06
CA LEU A 50 -2.46 29.64 -10.00
C LEU A 50 -2.96 31.10 -9.99
N PRO A 51 -3.60 31.57 -8.90
CA PRO A 51 -4.00 32.97 -8.76
C PRO A 51 -2.81 33.91 -8.89
N GLU A 52 -2.98 35.04 -9.56
CA GLU A 52 -1.92 36.05 -9.74
C GLU A 52 -1.27 36.48 -8.42
N SER A 53 -2.07 36.67 -7.38
CA SER A 53 -1.60 37.05 -6.05
C SER A 53 -0.67 36.01 -5.37
N MET A 54 -0.62 34.80 -5.91
CA MET A 54 0.21 33.70 -5.40
C MET A 54 1.43 33.40 -6.26
N ARG A 55 1.50 33.90 -7.48
CA ARG A 55 2.60 33.58 -8.42
C ARG A 55 3.98 33.88 -7.84
N ASP A 56 4.15 35.05 -7.22
CA ASP A 56 5.43 35.46 -6.63
C ASP A 56 5.82 34.64 -5.40
N LYS A 57 4.84 33.97 -4.76
CA LYS A 57 5.06 33.15 -3.57
C LYS A 57 5.45 31.71 -3.89
N VAL A 58 5.27 31.26 -5.14
CA VAL A 58 5.58 29.90 -5.55
C VAL A 58 7.07 29.75 -5.71
N LYS A 59 7.63 28.79 -4.96
CA LYS A 59 9.07 28.48 -4.95
C LYS A 59 9.44 27.32 -5.86
N GLY A 60 8.44 26.61 -6.39
CA GLY A 60 8.66 25.33 -7.05
C GLY A 60 9.00 24.20 -6.07
N GLY A 61 8.96 22.96 -6.56
CA GLY A 61 9.15 21.76 -5.75
C GLY A 61 8.02 21.52 -4.76
N GLY A 62 8.20 20.52 -3.92
CA GLY A 62 7.19 20.07 -2.97
C GLY A 62 6.26 19.01 -3.52
N SER A 63 5.59 18.31 -2.62
CA SER A 63 4.63 17.26 -2.97
C SER A 63 3.54 17.14 -1.91
N LEU A 64 2.35 16.76 -2.36
CA LEU A 64 1.22 16.39 -1.50
C LEU A 64 0.83 14.96 -1.84
N THR A 65 0.91 14.06 -0.86
CA THR A 65 0.44 12.69 -0.98
C THR A 65 -0.90 12.54 -0.26
N ALA A 66 -1.90 11.99 -0.94
CA ALA A 66 -3.19 11.64 -0.35
C ALA A 66 -3.27 10.12 -0.12
N LEU A 67 -3.73 9.73 1.04
CA LEU A 67 -4.01 8.34 1.43
C LEU A 67 -5.51 8.23 1.77
N PRO A 68 -6.39 8.10 0.77
CA PRO A 68 -7.81 7.92 1.02
C PRO A 68 -8.07 6.53 1.63
N ILE A 69 -8.82 6.50 2.73
CA ILE A 69 -9.21 5.26 3.40
C ILE A 69 -10.64 4.95 2.99
N ILE A 70 -10.84 3.77 2.40
CA ILE A 70 -12.13 3.30 1.92
C ILE A 70 -12.52 2.05 2.69
N GLU A 71 -13.64 2.12 3.40
CA GLU A 71 -14.24 0.97 4.05
C GLU A 71 -14.97 0.10 3.02
N THR A 72 -14.70 -1.21 3.04
CA THR A 72 -15.41 -2.19 2.22
C THR A 72 -16.35 -2.99 3.09
N GLN A 73 -17.52 -3.37 2.54
CA GLN A 73 -18.42 -4.29 3.19
C GLN A 73 -18.01 -5.74 2.87
N ALA A 74 -17.69 -6.52 3.89
CA ALA A 74 -17.24 -7.91 3.75
C ALA A 74 -16.08 -8.11 2.75
N GLY A 75 -15.20 -7.13 2.62
CA GLY A 75 -14.07 -7.20 1.69
C GLY A 75 -14.43 -6.99 0.21
N ASP A 76 -15.66 -6.58 -0.10
CA ASP A 76 -16.08 -6.34 -1.49
C ASP A 76 -15.44 -5.08 -2.07
N VAL A 77 -14.36 -5.28 -2.83
CA VAL A 77 -13.64 -4.22 -3.55
C VAL A 77 -14.26 -3.90 -4.90
N SER A 78 -15.27 -4.66 -5.35
CA SER A 78 -15.99 -4.45 -6.61
C SER A 78 -17.14 -3.45 -6.49
N ALA A 79 -17.47 -3.01 -5.27
CA ALA A 79 -18.46 -1.99 -4.99
C ALA A 79 -18.13 -0.66 -5.68
N TYR A 80 -19.12 0.22 -5.80
CA TYR A 80 -19.01 1.45 -6.62
C TYR A 80 -17.91 2.40 -6.12
N ILE A 81 -17.85 2.69 -4.83
CA ILE A 81 -16.86 3.64 -4.29
C ILE A 81 -15.43 3.06 -4.32
N PRO A 82 -15.15 1.83 -3.89
CA PRO A 82 -13.83 1.24 -4.02
C PRO A 82 -13.31 1.25 -5.47
N THR A 83 -14.11 0.83 -6.44
CA THR A 83 -13.70 0.80 -7.85
C THR A 83 -13.40 2.18 -8.41
N ASN A 84 -14.20 3.20 -8.05
CA ASN A 84 -13.95 4.58 -8.46
C ASN A 84 -12.62 5.10 -7.89
N VAL A 85 -12.37 4.90 -6.60
CA VAL A 85 -11.15 5.39 -5.95
C VAL A 85 -9.90 4.67 -6.47
N ILE A 86 -9.97 3.36 -6.69
CA ILE A 86 -8.87 2.59 -7.31
C ILE A 86 -8.54 3.13 -8.71
N SER A 87 -9.54 3.54 -9.49
CA SER A 87 -9.32 4.09 -10.84
C SER A 87 -8.70 5.48 -10.84
N ILE A 88 -8.95 6.28 -9.80
CA ILE A 88 -8.43 7.65 -9.66
C ILE A 88 -7.00 7.63 -9.10
N THR A 89 -6.71 6.74 -8.15
CA THR A 89 -5.43 6.67 -7.43
C THR A 89 -4.37 5.87 -8.19
N ASP A 90 -3.10 5.99 -7.76
CA ASP A 90 -1.96 5.29 -8.36
C ASP A 90 -1.70 3.91 -7.77
N GLY A 91 -2.67 3.32 -7.15
CA GLY A 91 -2.59 2.00 -6.56
C GLY A 91 -3.46 1.87 -5.33
N GLN A 92 -3.38 0.73 -4.69
CA GLN A 92 -4.16 0.41 -3.50
C GLN A 92 -3.38 -0.48 -2.54
N ILE A 93 -3.64 -0.30 -1.27
CA ILE A 93 -3.15 -1.16 -0.19
C ILE A 93 -4.37 -1.86 0.41
N PHE A 94 -4.41 -3.20 0.30
CA PHE A 94 -5.47 -4.00 0.88
C PHE A 94 -5.13 -4.42 2.30
N LEU A 95 -6.02 -4.09 3.23
CA LEU A 95 -5.98 -4.55 4.61
C LEU A 95 -7.02 -5.65 4.81
N GLU A 96 -6.60 -6.79 5.34
CA GLU A 96 -7.45 -7.96 5.53
C GLU A 96 -7.64 -8.29 7.02
N THR A 97 -8.89 -8.53 7.39
CA THR A 97 -9.26 -8.88 8.76
C THR A 97 -8.60 -10.19 9.22
N ASP A 98 -8.49 -11.16 8.33
CA ASP A 98 -7.89 -12.46 8.65
C ASP A 98 -6.40 -12.33 9.00
N LEU A 99 -5.65 -11.52 8.23
CA LEU A 99 -4.25 -11.21 8.55
C LEU A 99 -4.12 -10.48 9.88
N PHE A 100 -5.03 -9.54 10.17
CA PHE A 100 -5.06 -8.83 11.44
C PHE A 100 -5.28 -9.76 12.63
N ASN A 101 -6.24 -10.68 12.51
CA ASN A 101 -6.55 -11.66 13.54
C ASN A 101 -5.43 -12.68 13.76
N GLN A 102 -4.64 -12.98 12.73
CA GLN A 102 -3.44 -13.81 12.79
C GLN A 102 -2.24 -13.11 13.45
N GLY A 103 -2.37 -11.83 13.78
CA GLY A 103 -1.30 -11.03 14.40
C GLY A 103 -0.40 -10.30 13.39
N ASN A 104 -0.64 -10.42 12.10
CA ASN A 104 0.10 -9.67 11.07
C ASN A 104 -0.34 -8.20 11.10
N ARG A 105 0.49 -7.33 11.64
CA ARG A 105 0.21 -5.89 11.77
C ARG A 105 1.39 -5.06 11.30
N PRO A 106 1.22 -4.24 10.26
CA PRO A 106 -0.02 -3.95 9.53
C PRO A 106 -0.55 -5.16 8.72
N ALA A 107 -1.87 -5.31 8.66
CA ALA A 107 -2.56 -6.45 8.03
C ALA A 107 -2.62 -6.32 6.50
N ILE A 108 -1.51 -6.03 5.85
CA ILE A 108 -1.39 -5.74 4.42
C ILE A 108 -1.30 -7.04 3.63
N ASN A 109 -2.23 -7.24 2.70
CA ASN A 109 -2.08 -8.29 1.70
C ASN A 109 -1.14 -7.83 0.58
N VAL A 110 0.11 -8.27 0.65
CA VAL A 110 1.16 -7.91 -0.32
C VAL A 110 0.86 -8.45 -1.73
N GLY A 111 0.15 -9.57 -1.83
CA GLY A 111 -0.17 -10.21 -3.11
C GLY A 111 -1.03 -9.36 -4.03
N ILE A 112 -2.11 -8.79 -3.48
CA ILE A 112 -3.10 -8.01 -4.22
C ILE A 112 -2.90 -6.50 -4.13
N SER A 113 -2.03 -6.03 -3.23
CA SER A 113 -1.67 -4.61 -3.14
C SER A 113 -0.77 -4.21 -4.30
N VAL A 114 -1.04 -3.05 -4.89
CA VAL A 114 -0.33 -2.54 -6.07
C VAL A 114 0.02 -1.07 -5.88
N SER A 115 1.23 -0.68 -6.27
CA SER A 115 1.63 0.71 -6.41
C SER A 115 2.22 0.95 -7.80
N ARG A 116 1.60 1.85 -8.58
CA ARG A 116 2.08 2.20 -9.93
C ARG A 116 3.32 3.10 -9.90
N VAL A 117 3.48 3.89 -8.85
CA VAL A 117 4.55 4.88 -8.70
C VAL A 117 5.58 4.53 -7.63
N GLY A 118 5.26 3.62 -6.71
CA GLY A 118 6.10 3.31 -5.54
C GLY A 118 7.52 2.89 -5.90
N GLY A 119 7.69 2.08 -6.96
CA GLY A 119 9.02 1.66 -7.42
C GLY A 119 9.93 2.82 -7.87
N ASN A 120 9.36 3.91 -8.36
CA ASN A 120 10.12 5.10 -8.76
C ASN A 120 10.44 6.01 -7.57
N ALA A 121 9.64 5.95 -6.52
CA ALA A 121 9.86 6.69 -5.28
C ALA A 121 10.90 6.03 -4.35
N GLN A 122 11.15 4.73 -4.50
CA GLN A 122 12.10 3.99 -3.68
C GLN A 122 13.56 4.41 -3.95
N LEU A 123 14.37 4.39 -2.90
CA LEU A 123 15.81 4.46 -3.01
C LEU A 123 16.33 3.25 -3.83
N LYS A 124 17.42 3.45 -4.58
CA LYS A 124 17.99 2.38 -5.42
C LYS A 124 18.34 1.12 -4.62
N ALA A 125 18.84 1.28 -3.40
CA ALA A 125 19.15 0.16 -2.49
C ALA A 125 17.87 -0.59 -2.08
N MET A 126 16.83 0.12 -1.63
CA MET A 126 15.54 -0.47 -1.28
C MET A 126 14.93 -1.22 -2.47
N LYS A 127 14.92 -0.62 -3.65
CA LYS A 127 14.39 -1.26 -4.87
C LYS A 127 15.11 -2.57 -5.20
N LYS A 128 16.44 -2.62 -4.99
CA LYS A 128 17.25 -3.82 -5.23
C LYS A 128 16.95 -4.93 -4.21
N VAL A 129 16.80 -4.57 -2.94
CA VAL A 129 16.58 -5.52 -1.85
C VAL A 129 15.14 -6.02 -1.81
N ALA A 130 14.18 -5.13 -1.90
CA ALA A 130 12.75 -5.47 -1.81
C ALA A 130 12.16 -6.04 -3.10
N GLY A 131 12.91 -6.03 -4.22
CA GLY A 131 12.40 -6.42 -5.53
C GLY A 131 11.88 -7.86 -5.60
N THR A 132 12.48 -8.79 -4.88
CA THR A 132 12.09 -10.21 -4.84
C THR A 132 11.08 -10.53 -3.75
N LEU A 133 10.93 -9.66 -2.75
CA LEU A 133 10.13 -9.94 -1.55
C LEU A 133 8.67 -10.32 -1.85
N LYS A 134 8.05 -9.64 -2.82
CA LYS A 134 6.67 -9.93 -3.22
C LYS A 134 6.55 -11.34 -3.82
N ILE A 135 7.51 -11.75 -4.64
CA ILE A 135 7.56 -13.07 -5.27
C ILE A 135 7.81 -14.14 -4.20
N ASP A 136 8.79 -13.91 -3.33
CA ASP A 136 9.13 -14.80 -2.21
C ASP A 136 7.91 -15.04 -1.31
N GLN A 137 7.17 -13.99 -0.97
CA GLN A 137 5.96 -14.08 -0.15
C GLN A 137 4.80 -14.79 -0.87
N ALA A 138 4.67 -14.62 -2.18
CA ALA A 138 3.66 -15.33 -2.96
C ALA A 138 3.95 -16.84 -2.98
N GLN A 139 5.20 -17.22 -3.24
CA GLN A 139 5.64 -18.61 -3.21
C GLN A 139 5.47 -19.24 -1.82
N PHE A 140 5.83 -18.51 -0.77
CA PHE A 140 5.63 -18.97 0.60
C PHE A 140 4.16 -19.28 0.89
N ARG A 141 3.22 -18.39 0.56
CA ARG A 141 1.78 -18.60 0.79
C ARG A 141 1.23 -19.82 0.05
N GLU A 142 1.68 -20.03 -1.17
CA GLU A 142 1.30 -21.21 -1.97
C GLU A 142 1.80 -22.50 -1.29
N LEU A 143 3.08 -22.55 -0.93
CA LEU A 143 3.67 -23.71 -0.28
C LEU A 143 3.13 -23.95 1.13
N GLU A 144 2.86 -22.89 1.90
CA GLU A 144 2.24 -22.99 3.23
C GLU A 144 0.86 -23.65 3.16
N SER A 145 0.06 -23.33 2.15
CA SER A 145 -1.24 -23.94 1.95
C SER A 145 -1.12 -25.44 1.67
N PHE A 146 -0.17 -25.86 0.83
CA PHE A 146 0.11 -27.28 0.57
C PHE A 146 0.64 -28.03 1.80
N SER A 147 1.51 -27.40 2.57
CA SER A 147 2.06 -27.98 3.80
C SER A 147 0.98 -28.35 4.82
N LYS A 148 -0.09 -27.58 4.91
CA LYS A 148 -1.23 -27.88 5.83
C LYS A 148 -2.00 -29.14 5.44
N PHE A 149 -1.84 -29.65 4.24
CA PHE A 149 -2.49 -30.89 3.77
C PHE A 149 -1.64 -32.15 3.95
N GLY A 150 -0.49 -32.09 4.64
CA GLY A 150 0.27 -33.26 5.12
C GLY A 150 1.18 -33.92 4.09
N GLY A 151 1.68 -33.22 3.09
CA GLY A 151 2.69 -33.72 2.14
C GLY A 151 4.08 -33.83 2.78
N GLU A 152 4.87 -34.83 2.37
CA GLU A 152 6.31 -34.87 2.68
C GLU A 152 6.98 -33.64 2.02
N MET A 153 7.64 -32.82 2.86
CA MET A 153 8.38 -31.66 2.39
C MET A 153 9.83 -32.01 2.08
N ASP A 154 10.27 -31.67 0.89
CA ASP A 154 11.70 -31.71 0.59
C ASP A 154 12.45 -30.54 1.28
N ALA A 155 13.78 -30.62 1.34
CA ALA A 155 14.60 -29.62 2.02
C ALA A 155 14.48 -28.21 1.41
N VAL A 156 14.20 -28.11 0.12
CA VAL A 156 14.04 -26.81 -0.59
C VAL A 156 12.72 -26.16 -0.20
N THR A 157 11.64 -26.94 -0.21
CA THR A 157 10.32 -26.48 0.22
C THR A 157 10.33 -26.05 1.69
N ALA A 158 10.94 -26.84 2.58
CA ALA A 158 11.10 -26.51 3.99
C ALA A 158 11.87 -25.18 4.20
N PHE A 159 12.96 -24.99 3.45
CA PHE A 159 13.72 -23.72 3.48
C PHE A 159 12.89 -22.53 3.00
N THR A 160 12.12 -22.69 1.94
CA THR A 160 11.27 -21.61 1.40
C THR A 160 10.17 -21.22 2.38
N ILE A 161 9.59 -22.19 3.07
CA ILE A 161 8.58 -21.94 4.11
C ILE A 161 9.22 -21.23 5.32
N ASP A 162 10.35 -21.71 5.82
CA ASP A 162 11.06 -21.06 6.94
C ASP A 162 11.44 -19.61 6.62
N LYS A 163 12.04 -19.38 5.44
CA LYS A 163 12.35 -18.04 4.94
C LYS A 163 11.11 -17.15 4.86
N GLY A 164 10.01 -17.67 4.33
CA GLY A 164 8.75 -16.91 4.18
C GLY A 164 8.12 -16.55 5.52
N GLN A 165 8.14 -17.46 6.49
CA GLN A 165 7.67 -17.19 7.86
C GLN A 165 8.49 -16.09 8.53
N LYS A 166 9.83 -16.17 8.46
CA LYS A 166 10.73 -15.16 9.01
C LYS A 166 10.55 -13.81 8.33
N ASN A 167 10.42 -13.77 7.01
CA ASN A 167 10.11 -12.54 6.29
C ASN A 167 8.75 -11.94 6.72
N THR A 168 7.78 -12.78 7.04
CA THR A 168 6.49 -12.30 7.56
C THR A 168 6.66 -11.65 8.93
N GLN A 169 7.50 -12.21 9.81
CA GLN A 169 7.81 -11.61 11.12
C GLN A 169 8.52 -10.26 10.95
N LEU A 170 9.52 -10.14 10.07
CA LEU A 170 10.21 -8.88 9.78
C LEU A 170 9.29 -7.77 9.23
N LEU A 171 8.14 -8.13 8.70
CA LEU A 171 7.16 -7.15 8.17
C LEU A 171 6.14 -6.70 9.23
N ILE A 172 6.13 -7.30 10.42
CA ILE A 172 5.28 -6.89 11.53
C ILE A 172 5.93 -5.68 12.19
N GLN A 173 5.18 -4.59 12.32
CA GLN A 173 5.67 -3.34 12.90
C GLN A 173 4.79 -2.90 14.07
N PRO A 174 5.39 -2.40 15.16
CA PRO A 174 4.64 -1.78 16.25
C PRO A 174 3.95 -0.49 15.76
N GLN A 175 2.82 -0.18 16.38
CA GLN A 175 2.12 1.07 16.08
C GLN A 175 2.95 2.27 16.57
N TYR A 176 2.99 3.33 15.75
CA TYR A 176 3.71 4.58 16.03
C TYR A 176 5.24 4.44 16.19
N SER A 177 5.82 3.38 15.66
CA SER A 177 7.27 3.14 15.66
C SER A 177 7.81 3.05 14.24
N PRO A 178 7.95 4.18 13.52
CA PRO A 178 8.51 4.16 12.18
C PRO A 178 10.00 3.83 12.24
N MET A 179 10.44 2.96 11.35
CA MET A 179 11.82 2.52 11.21
C MET A 179 12.56 3.38 10.17
N PRO A 180 13.79 3.85 10.42
CA PRO A 180 14.62 4.50 9.42
C PRO A 180 14.84 3.63 8.17
N VAL A 181 14.99 4.25 7.00
CA VAL A 181 15.06 3.52 5.74
C VAL A 181 16.31 2.63 5.64
N GLU A 182 17.39 3.02 6.28
CA GLU A 182 18.65 2.28 6.34
C GLU A 182 18.48 0.96 7.11
N GLU A 183 17.77 1.01 8.23
CA GLU A 183 17.42 -0.17 9.03
C GLU A 183 16.48 -1.08 8.25
N GLN A 184 15.42 -0.52 7.63
CA GLN A 184 14.52 -1.29 6.76
C GLN A 184 15.28 -2.05 5.66
N ILE A 185 16.23 -1.40 4.98
CA ILE A 185 17.03 -2.02 3.92
C ILE A 185 17.86 -3.17 4.49
N SER A 186 18.49 -2.98 5.64
CA SER A 186 19.36 -3.98 6.29
C SER A 186 18.57 -5.20 6.69
N ILE A 187 17.45 -5.02 7.37
CA ILE A 187 16.57 -6.10 7.84
C ILE A 187 15.98 -6.87 6.64
N LEU A 188 15.45 -6.17 5.63
CA LEU A 188 14.91 -6.81 4.44
C LEU A 188 15.99 -7.55 3.64
N TYR A 189 17.23 -7.06 3.64
CA TYR A 189 18.35 -7.78 3.04
C TYR A 189 18.61 -9.10 3.76
N CYS A 190 18.65 -9.10 5.08
CA CYS A 190 18.81 -10.33 5.86
C CYS A 190 17.70 -11.36 5.54
N GLY A 191 16.45 -10.92 5.49
CA GLY A 191 15.32 -11.77 5.17
C GLY A 191 15.36 -12.31 3.75
N THR A 192 15.55 -11.45 2.75
CA THR A 192 15.52 -11.84 1.32
C THR A 192 16.69 -12.73 0.93
N GLN A 193 17.86 -12.58 1.57
CA GLN A 193 19.02 -13.45 1.36
C GLN A 193 19.00 -14.74 2.22
N GLY A 194 17.97 -14.91 3.06
CA GLY A 194 17.84 -16.11 3.91
C GLY A 194 18.91 -16.21 5.00
N LEU A 195 19.51 -15.09 5.43
CA LEU A 195 20.55 -15.05 6.44
C LEU A 195 20.04 -15.39 7.84
N LEU A 196 18.71 -15.38 8.03
CA LEU A 196 18.08 -15.72 9.30
C LEU A 196 17.89 -17.23 9.51
N LYS A 197 18.50 -18.09 8.70
CA LYS A 197 18.31 -19.55 8.75
C LYS A 197 18.48 -20.14 10.15
N GLU A 198 19.47 -19.67 10.91
CA GLU A 198 19.78 -20.18 12.24
C GLU A 198 19.03 -19.45 13.38
N VAL A 199 18.29 -18.38 13.05
CA VAL A 199 17.51 -17.62 14.03
C VAL A 199 16.15 -18.32 14.24
N PRO A 200 15.78 -18.71 15.46
CA PRO A 200 14.45 -19.24 15.74
C PRO A 200 13.36 -18.21 15.40
N LEU A 201 12.19 -18.67 14.96
CA LEU A 201 11.09 -17.80 14.50
C LEU A 201 10.62 -16.83 15.59
N ASP A 202 10.56 -17.28 16.83
CA ASP A 202 10.20 -16.47 18.01
C ASP A 202 11.26 -15.45 18.43
N LYS A 203 12.47 -15.56 17.89
CA LYS A 203 13.61 -14.67 18.16
C LYS A 203 13.89 -13.66 17.07
N VAL A 204 13.09 -13.65 15.99
CA VAL A 204 13.31 -12.74 14.85
C VAL A 204 13.22 -11.28 15.28
N HIS A 205 12.26 -10.91 16.12
CA HIS A 205 12.12 -9.53 16.64
C HIS A 205 13.22 -9.11 17.63
N GLU A 206 13.88 -10.08 18.30
CA GLU A 206 15.04 -9.76 19.15
C GLU A 206 16.29 -9.50 18.30
N PHE A 207 16.30 -10.01 17.08
CA PHE A 207 17.38 -9.81 16.11
C PHE A 207 17.31 -8.42 15.43
N GLU A 208 16.13 -7.86 15.26
CA GLU A 208 15.92 -6.51 14.71
C GLU A 208 16.57 -5.44 15.60
#